data_49e26d55e956f6087edb613cf7d7d3d4
#
_entry.id   49e26d55e956f6087edb613cf7d7d3d4
#
_cell.length_a   1.000
_cell.length_b   1.000
_cell.length_c   1.000
_cell.angle_alpha   90.00
_cell.angle_beta   90.00
_cell.angle_gamma   90.00
#
_symmetry.space_group_name_H-M   'P 1'
#
loop_
_entity.id
_entity.type
_entity.pdbx_description
1 polymer ?
#
loop_
_entity_poly.entity_id
_entity_poly.type
_entity_poly.pdbx_seq_one_letter_code
_entity_poly.pdbx_strand_id
1 'polypeptide(L)'
;MLNLTFGPIPSRRFGMSLGVDLSAASKQCNFDCLYCELAPAKTVDKQTYISSVEDIISEVKKSLKNHPNIDVITFTANGEPTLYPYLEELIEQIDNIKGDIKTLILSNGANIYDSNIQRILSKIDIVKLSLDCVSAKCFKKIDRAHKDVNCDAIVDG
;
A
#
# COMPACT_ATOMS: atom_id res chain seq x y z
N MET A 1 -12.34 4.60 16.96
CA MET A 1 -12.53 3.71 15.79
C MET A 1 -11.43 4.08 14.80
N LEU A 2 -10.69 3.11 14.26
CA LEU A 2 -9.64 3.38 13.26
C LEU A 2 -10.29 3.81 11.95
N ASN A 3 -9.71 4.80 11.28
CA ASN A 3 -10.16 5.19 9.94
C ASN A 3 -9.44 4.30 8.92
N LEU A 4 -10.12 3.25 8.44
CA LEU A 4 -9.56 2.31 7.45
C LEU A 4 -9.68 2.83 6.02
N THR A 5 -10.53 3.83 5.80
CA THR A 5 -10.66 4.54 4.51
C THR A 5 -10.55 6.05 4.73
N PHE A 6 -10.07 6.76 3.71
CA PHE A 6 -9.98 8.22 3.71
C PHE A 6 -10.23 8.81 2.31
N GLY A 7 -10.64 10.05 2.26
CA GLY A 7 -11.03 10.71 1.02
C GLY A 7 -12.53 10.64 0.76
N PRO A 8 -12.99 10.68 -0.53
CA PRO A 8 -12.14 10.68 -1.73
C PRO A 8 -11.30 11.95 -1.89
N ILE A 9 -10.08 11.80 -2.41
CA ILE A 9 -9.11 12.88 -2.64
C ILE A 9 -8.89 13.05 -4.15
N PRO A 10 -8.91 14.30 -4.69
CA PRO A 10 -8.64 14.53 -6.09
C PRO A 10 -7.15 14.27 -6.39
N SER A 11 -6.88 13.26 -7.21
CA SER A 11 -5.56 12.95 -7.71
C SER A 11 -5.37 13.51 -9.12
N ARG A 12 -4.26 14.20 -9.37
CA ARG A 12 -3.95 14.75 -10.70
C ARG A 12 -3.79 13.70 -11.79
N ARG A 13 -3.48 12.44 -11.43
CA ARG A 13 -3.20 11.35 -12.38
C ARG A 13 -4.31 10.31 -12.43
N PHE A 14 -5.06 10.14 -11.35
CA PHE A 14 -5.93 8.97 -11.18
C PHE A 14 -7.40 9.35 -10.91
N GLY A 15 -7.75 10.66 -10.95
CA GLY A 15 -9.11 11.12 -10.66
C GLY A 15 -9.43 11.14 -9.18
N MET A 16 -10.68 10.88 -8.81
CA MET A 16 -11.14 10.85 -7.41
C MET A 16 -10.72 9.53 -6.77
N SER A 17 -9.79 9.60 -5.82
CA SER A 17 -9.15 8.45 -5.18
C SER A 17 -9.73 8.21 -3.78
N LEU A 18 -10.30 7.02 -3.55
CA LEU A 18 -10.60 6.50 -2.22
C LEU A 18 -9.37 5.77 -1.69
N GLY A 19 -8.77 6.27 -0.63
CA GLY A 19 -7.66 5.61 0.04
C GLY A 19 -8.13 4.51 0.99
N VAL A 20 -7.44 3.38 0.97
CA VAL A 20 -7.61 2.26 1.92
C VAL A 20 -6.30 2.11 2.68
N ASP A 21 -6.32 2.39 3.99
CA ASP A 21 -5.13 2.32 4.85
C ASP A 21 -5.01 0.94 5.50
N LEU A 22 -4.05 0.17 5.02
CA LEU A 22 -3.79 -1.20 5.50
C LEU A 22 -2.96 -1.25 6.79
N SER A 23 -2.61 -0.10 7.37
CA SER A 23 -1.86 0.02 8.62
C SER A 23 -2.32 1.20 9.47
N ALA A 24 -3.64 1.39 9.59
CA ALA A 24 -4.25 2.55 10.22
C ALA A 24 -3.89 2.75 11.70
N ALA A 25 -3.49 1.69 12.41
CA ALA A 25 -3.17 1.76 13.84
C ALA A 25 -1.81 2.40 14.14
N SER A 26 -0.82 2.19 13.26
CA SER A 26 0.57 2.67 13.47
C SER A 26 1.38 2.54 12.18
N LYS A 27 2.53 3.25 12.12
CA LYS A 27 3.48 3.08 11.02
C LYS A 27 4.10 1.69 11.06
N GLN A 28 3.86 0.90 10.02
CA GLN A 28 4.42 -0.44 9.81
C GLN A 28 5.00 -0.50 8.40
N CYS A 29 6.29 -0.19 8.30
CA CYS A 29 7.02 -0.10 7.03
C CYS A 29 8.36 -0.80 7.14
N ASN A 30 8.81 -1.41 6.07
CA ASN A 30 10.17 -1.93 5.95
C ASN A 30 11.20 -0.84 5.56
N PHE A 31 10.74 0.42 5.38
CA PHE A 31 11.57 1.61 5.23
C PHE A 31 11.28 2.66 6.31
N ASP A 32 12.25 3.53 6.56
CA ASP A 32 12.09 4.75 7.38
C ASP A 32 12.68 5.95 6.63
N CYS A 33 12.13 6.21 5.44
CA CYS A 33 12.65 7.20 4.50
C CYS A 33 12.74 8.61 5.11
N LEU A 34 13.81 9.33 4.78
CA LEU A 34 14.04 10.70 5.25
C LEU A 34 12.93 11.68 4.87
N TYR A 35 12.27 11.44 3.74
CA TYR A 35 11.21 12.29 3.18
C TYR A 35 9.81 11.82 3.57
N CYS A 36 9.69 10.78 4.38
CA CYS A 36 8.38 10.23 4.78
C CYS A 36 7.57 11.28 5.56
N GLU A 37 6.31 11.47 5.16
CA GLU A 37 5.38 12.37 5.87
C GLU A 37 4.99 11.85 7.25
N LEU A 38 5.15 10.55 7.48
CA LEU A 38 4.92 9.93 8.78
C LEU A 38 6.11 10.13 9.70
N ALA A 39 5.85 10.19 11.01
CA ALA A 39 6.92 10.22 12.00
C ALA A 39 7.87 9.04 11.85
N PRO A 40 9.17 9.22 12.09
CA PRO A 40 10.15 8.15 12.10
C PRO A 40 9.72 6.99 13.02
N ALA A 41 9.91 5.76 12.56
CA ALA A 41 9.58 4.56 13.32
C ALA A 41 10.59 3.44 13.00
N LYS A 42 10.69 2.48 13.92
CA LYS A 42 11.49 1.28 13.69
C LYS A 42 10.92 0.51 12.49
N THR A 43 11.80 0.17 11.55
CA THR A 43 11.42 -0.65 10.39
C THR A 43 11.01 -2.06 10.80
N VAL A 44 10.03 -2.62 10.09
CA VAL A 44 9.49 -3.96 10.32
C VAL A 44 9.51 -4.78 9.02
N ASP A 45 9.57 -6.09 9.14
CA ASP A 45 9.50 -7.04 8.04
C ASP A 45 8.09 -7.60 7.83
N LYS A 46 7.20 -7.40 8.80
CA LYS A 46 5.79 -7.82 8.79
C LYS A 46 4.94 -6.92 9.65
N GLN A 47 3.65 -6.85 9.35
CA GLN A 47 2.69 -6.16 10.20
C GLN A 47 2.36 -6.97 11.46
N THR A 48 2.18 -6.28 12.58
CA THR A 48 1.76 -6.83 13.88
C THR A 48 0.38 -6.36 14.29
N TYR A 49 -0.02 -5.17 13.84
CA TYR A 49 -1.37 -4.64 14.01
C TYR A 49 -2.10 -4.74 12.68
N ILE A 50 -2.98 -5.73 12.56
CA ILE A 50 -3.63 -6.11 11.30
C ILE A 50 -5.12 -5.85 11.46
N SER A 51 -5.68 -4.99 10.61
CA SER A 51 -7.13 -4.82 10.47
C SER A 51 -7.73 -6.01 9.74
N SER A 52 -8.92 -6.46 10.12
CA SER A 52 -9.57 -7.56 9.42
C SER A 52 -10.01 -7.16 8.01
N VAL A 53 -10.07 -8.12 7.10
CA VAL A 53 -10.55 -7.88 5.74
C VAL A 53 -12.01 -7.42 5.78
N GLU A 54 -12.83 -8.02 6.66
CA GLU A 54 -14.24 -7.68 6.83
C GLU A 54 -14.45 -6.22 7.23
N ASP A 55 -13.65 -5.71 8.18
CA ASP A 55 -13.73 -4.31 8.61
C ASP A 55 -13.38 -3.36 7.46
N ILE A 56 -12.30 -3.66 6.73
CA ILE A 56 -11.88 -2.86 5.56
C ILE A 56 -12.99 -2.87 4.50
N ILE A 57 -13.53 -4.02 4.14
CA ILE A 57 -14.58 -4.16 3.14
C ILE A 57 -15.85 -3.43 3.57
N SER A 58 -16.20 -3.49 4.86
CA SER A 58 -17.35 -2.74 5.41
C SER A 58 -17.20 -1.24 5.21
N GLU A 59 -16.02 -0.68 5.54
CA GLU A 59 -15.74 0.75 5.36
C GLU A 59 -15.64 1.15 3.88
N VAL A 60 -15.08 0.31 3.01
CA VAL A 60 -15.06 0.55 1.56
C VAL A 60 -16.48 0.60 1.01
N LYS A 61 -17.35 -0.37 1.33
CA LYS A 61 -18.77 -0.38 0.90
C LYS A 61 -19.50 0.88 1.33
N LYS A 62 -19.29 1.32 2.56
CA LYS A 62 -19.87 2.56 3.09
C LYS A 62 -19.38 3.79 2.32
N SER A 63 -18.06 3.85 2.04
CA SER A 63 -17.46 4.95 1.28
C SER A 63 -17.96 4.99 -0.16
N LEU A 64 -18.04 3.85 -0.85
CA LEU A 64 -18.59 3.74 -2.20
C LEU A 64 -20.06 4.20 -2.29
N LYS A 65 -20.87 3.84 -1.27
CA LYS A 65 -22.26 4.28 -1.19
C LYS A 65 -22.39 5.80 -1.01
N ASN A 66 -21.51 6.40 -0.21
CA ASN A 66 -21.56 7.81 0.12
C ASN A 66 -20.91 8.71 -0.96
N HIS A 67 -20.05 8.14 -1.81
CA HIS A 67 -19.28 8.86 -2.82
C HIS A 67 -19.38 8.15 -4.18
N PRO A 68 -20.41 8.47 -4.99
CA PRO A 68 -20.64 7.78 -6.29
C PRO A 68 -19.60 8.12 -7.37
N ASN A 69 -18.75 9.12 -7.17
CA ASN A 69 -17.80 9.63 -8.18
C ASN A 69 -16.35 9.23 -7.85
N ILE A 70 -16.15 7.99 -7.37
CA ILE A 70 -14.80 7.46 -7.15
C ILE A 70 -14.29 6.83 -8.46
N ASP A 71 -13.11 7.26 -8.91
CA ASP A 71 -12.45 6.75 -10.12
C ASP A 71 -11.49 5.61 -9.80
N VAL A 72 -10.89 5.63 -8.59
CA VAL A 72 -9.87 4.65 -8.19
C VAL A 72 -9.93 4.35 -6.69
N ILE A 73 -9.80 3.07 -6.34
CA ILE A 73 -9.55 2.60 -4.96
C ILE A 73 -8.05 2.39 -4.81
N THR A 74 -7.43 3.13 -3.90
CA THR A 74 -5.98 3.13 -3.70
C THR A 74 -5.61 2.38 -2.43
N PHE A 75 -4.96 1.23 -2.57
CA PHE A 75 -4.32 0.53 -1.47
C PHE A 75 -3.05 1.28 -1.04
N THR A 76 -3.04 1.71 0.19
CA THR A 76 -1.92 2.38 0.83
C THR A 76 -1.79 1.90 2.28
N ALA A 77 -0.84 2.44 3.01
CA ALA A 77 -0.69 2.15 4.42
C ALA A 77 0.02 3.32 5.11
N ASN A 78 -0.21 3.48 6.41
CA ASN A 78 0.77 4.15 7.26
C ASN A 78 2.02 3.25 7.35
N GLY A 79 2.70 3.06 6.21
CA GLY A 79 3.79 2.11 6.03
C GLY A 79 3.85 1.54 4.63
N GLU A 80 4.00 0.21 4.54
CA GLU A 80 4.09 -0.53 3.27
C GLU A 80 2.91 -1.49 3.09
N PRO A 81 2.05 -1.30 2.08
CA PRO A 81 0.86 -2.12 1.89
C PRO A 81 1.16 -3.58 1.55
N THR A 82 2.29 -3.91 0.92
CA THR A 82 2.67 -5.30 0.61
C THR A 82 3.04 -6.12 1.85
N LEU A 83 3.17 -5.49 3.02
CA LEU A 83 3.32 -6.18 4.30
C LEU A 83 1.99 -6.66 4.89
N TYR A 84 0.84 -6.24 4.32
CA TYR A 84 -0.47 -6.69 4.79
C TYR A 84 -0.70 -8.15 4.41
N PRO A 85 -0.87 -9.06 5.39
CA PRO A 85 -0.82 -10.49 5.12
C PRO A 85 -2.03 -11.03 4.33
N TYR A 86 -3.14 -10.31 4.32
CA TYR A 86 -4.37 -10.68 3.61
C TYR A 86 -4.61 -9.84 2.37
N LEU A 87 -3.53 -9.30 1.74
CA LEU A 87 -3.63 -8.41 0.60
C LEU A 87 -4.36 -9.06 -0.58
N GLU A 88 -4.06 -10.32 -0.87
CA GLU A 88 -4.69 -11.05 -1.97
C GLU A 88 -6.20 -11.21 -1.74
N GLU A 89 -6.60 -11.69 -0.58
CA GLU A 89 -8.00 -11.84 -0.20
C GLU A 89 -8.76 -10.51 -0.26
N LEU A 90 -8.13 -9.43 0.22
CA LEU A 90 -8.72 -8.09 0.18
C LEU A 90 -8.95 -7.61 -1.27
N ILE A 91 -7.97 -7.81 -2.16
CA ILE A 91 -8.11 -7.45 -3.58
C ILE A 91 -9.30 -8.19 -4.19
N GLU A 92 -9.40 -9.50 -3.99
CA GLU A 92 -10.48 -10.33 -4.52
C GLU A 92 -11.85 -9.89 -4.01
N GLN A 93 -11.96 -9.53 -2.72
CA GLN A 93 -13.21 -9.02 -2.16
C GLN A 93 -13.56 -7.61 -2.68
N ILE A 94 -12.57 -6.75 -2.91
CA ILE A 94 -12.79 -5.43 -3.51
C ILE A 94 -13.23 -5.57 -4.97
N ASP A 95 -12.65 -6.48 -5.74
CA ASP A 95 -13.05 -6.74 -7.13
C ASP A 95 -14.53 -7.13 -7.25
N ASN A 96 -15.07 -7.85 -6.27
CA ASN A 96 -16.48 -8.23 -6.23
C ASN A 96 -17.44 -7.05 -5.96
N ILE A 97 -16.96 -5.92 -5.47
CA ILE A 97 -17.82 -4.78 -5.03
C ILE A 97 -17.52 -3.47 -5.76
N LYS A 98 -16.36 -3.35 -6.43
CA LYS A 98 -15.88 -2.09 -7.02
C LYS A 98 -16.57 -1.71 -8.35
N GLY A 99 -17.23 -2.65 -9.03
CA GLY A 99 -17.74 -2.43 -10.38
C GLY A 99 -16.61 -2.06 -11.35
N ASP A 100 -16.78 -0.98 -12.11
CA ASP A 100 -15.78 -0.49 -13.11
C ASP A 100 -14.68 0.39 -12.48
N ILE A 101 -14.70 0.64 -11.16
CA ILE A 101 -13.69 1.43 -10.47
C ILE A 101 -12.36 0.69 -10.52
N LYS A 102 -11.28 1.40 -10.88
CA LYS A 102 -9.94 0.83 -10.93
C LYS A 102 -9.32 0.66 -9.55
N THR A 103 -8.41 -0.27 -9.44
CA THR A 103 -7.57 -0.46 -8.26
C THR A 103 -6.16 0.09 -8.48
N LEU A 104 -5.58 0.70 -7.47
CA LEU A 104 -4.21 1.23 -7.46
C LEU A 104 -3.52 0.79 -6.17
N ILE A 105 -2.26 0.43 -6.23
CA ILE A 105 -1.41 0.26 -5.05
C ILE A 105 -0.23 1.22 -5.12
N LEU A 106 0.10 1.83 -3.97
CA LEU A 106 1.29 2.65 -3.79
C LEU A 106 2.27 1.90 -2.89
N SER A 107 3.36 1.37 -3.45
CA SER A 107 4.34 0.55 -2.74
C SER A 107 5.75 1.13 -2.89
N ASN A 108 6.58 0.91 -1.90
CA ASN A 108 8.02 1.20 -1.94
C ASN A 108 8.82 0.17 -2.75
N GLY A 109 8.17 -0.91 -3.22
CA GLY A 109 8.79 -1.95 -4.03
C GLY A 109 9.70 -2.92 -3.28
N ALA A 110 9.87 -2.78 -1.96
CA ALA A 110 10.82 -3.59 -1.20
C ALA A 110 10.64 -5.11 -1.36
N ASN A 111 9.40 -5.56 -1.60
CA ASN A 111 9.06 -6.97 -1.72
C ASN A 111 8.83 -7.44 -3.17
N ILE A 112 9.16 -6.59 -4.17
CA ILE A 112 8.85 -6.89 -5.59
C ILE A 112 9.62 -8.09 -6.14
N TYR A 113 10.73 -8.47 -5.53
CA TYR A 113 11.49 -9.67 -5.90
C TYR A 113 10.79 -10.99 -5.53
N ASP A 114 9.79 -10.95 -4.65
CA ASP A 114 9.01 -12.13 -4.27
C ASP A 114 7.95 -12.43 -5.33
N SER A 115 8.05 -13.61 -5.96
CA SER A 115 7.13 -14.05 -7.03
C SER A 115 5.67 -14.13 -6.57
N ASN A 116 5.42 -14.41 -5.29
CA ASN A 116 4.07 -14.38 -4.74
C ASN A 116 3.53 -12.95 -4.67
N ILE A 117 4.35 -11.98 -4.27
CA ILE A 117 3.98 -10.55 -4.29
C ILE A 117 3.74 -10.10 -5.74
N GLN A 118 4.60 -10.46 -6.70
CA GLN A 118 4.38 -10.14 -8.12
C GLN A 118 3.04 -10.68 -8.62
N ARG A 119 2.71 -11.93 -8.28
CA ARG A 119 1.43 -12.57 -8.63
C ARG A 119 0.23 -11.83 -8.00
N ILE A 120 0.33 -11.41 -6.75
CA ILE A 120 -0.73 -10.63 -6.08
C ILE A 120 -0.88 -9.26 -6.74
N LEU A 121 0.23 -8.56 -6.99
CA LEU A 121 0.21 -7.25 -7.63
C LEU A 121 -0.32 -7.28 -9.06
N SER A 122 -0.16 -8.40 -9.78
CA SER A 122 -0.72 -8.56 -11.14
C SER A 122 -2.26 -8.57 -11.20
N LYS A 123 -2.94 -8.70 -10.04
CA LYS A 123 -4.40 -8.59 -9.92
C LYS A 123 -4.89 -7.13 -9.78
N ILE A 124 -3.99 -6.18 -9.62
CA ILE A 124 -4.29 -4.75 -9.42
C ILE A 124 -4.16 -4.01 -10.76
N ASP A 125 -5.12 -3.13 -11.09
CA ASP A 125 -5.13 -2.40 -12.37
C ASP A 125 -3.91 -1.49 -12.54
N ILE A 126 -3.44 -0.85 -11.46
CA ILE A 126 -2.32 0.09 -11.49
C ILE A 126 -1.38 -0.19 -10.31
N VAL A 127 -0.13 -0.52 -10.61
CA VAL A 127 0.93 -0.67 -9.59
C VAL A 127 1.89 0.50 -9.72
N LYS A 128 1.98 1.33 -8.67
CA LYS A 128 2.95 2.43 -8.60
C LYS A 128 4.02 2.09 -7.58
N LEU A 129 5.23 1.85 -8.05
CA LEU A 129 6.41 1.65 -7.22
C LEU A 129 7.19 2.96 -7.06
N SER A 130 7.66 3.21 -5.84
CA SER A 130 8.57 4.32 -5.52
C SER A 130 9.98 3.78 -5.44
N LEU A 131 10.82 4.12 -6.45
CA LEU A 131 12.24 3.76 -6.49
C LEU A 131 13.07 5.03 -6.46
N ASP A 132 13.54 5.40 -5.28
CA ASP A 132 14.26 6.67 -5.07
C ASP A 132 15.79 6.48 -5.10
N CYS A 133 16.26 5.27 -4.84
CA CYS A 133 17.66 4.91 -4.80
C CYS A 133 17.94 3.59 -5.52
N VAL A 134 19.02 3.58 -6.33
CA VAL A 134 19.51 2.39 -7.04
C VAL A 134 20.92 2.00 -6.60
N SER A 135 21.46 2.60 -5.54
CA SER A 135 22.74 2.23 -4.97
C SER A 135 22.65 2.00 -3.47
N ALA A 136 23.40 1.02 -2.97
CA ALA A 136 23.39 0.65 -1.55
C ALA A 136 23.67 1.85 -0.62
N LYS A 137 24.55 2.77 -1.03
CA LYS A 137 24.88 3.98 -0.23
C LYS A 137 23.67 4.93 -0.12
N CYS A 138 22.98 5.21 -1.24
CA CYS A 138 21.79 6.04 -1.28
C CYS A 138 20.67 5.39 -0.48
N PHE A 139 20.42 4.12 -0.75
CA PHE A 139 19.39 3.32 -0.11
C PHE A 139 19.49 3.32 1.42
N LYS A 140 20.70 3.06 1.96
CA LYS A 140 20.96 3.13 3.40
C LYS A 140 20.76 4.54 3.98
N LYS A 141 21.09 5.59 3.22
CA LYS A 141 21.01 6.98 3.71
C LYS A 141 19.62 7.57 3.61
N ILE A 142 18.92 7.33 2.49
CA ILE A 142 17.64 7.98 2.17
C ILE A 142 16.46 7.10 2.60
N ASP A 143 16.44 5.83 2.19
CA ASP A 143 15.30 4.93 2.43
C ASP A 143 15.36 4.27 3.80
N ARG A 144 16.57 4.14 4.39
CA ARG A 144 16.78 3.56 5.73
C ARG A 144 16.05 2.23 5.90
N ALA A 145 16.21 1.36 4.89
CA ALA A 145 15.51 0.10 4.81
C ALA A 145 15.82 -0.85 5.97
N HIS A 146 14.87 -1.74 6.26
CA HIS A 146 15.09 -2.86 7.15
C HIS A 146 16.29 -3.70 6.68
N LYS A 147 17.02 -4.28 7.62
CA LYS A 147 18.28 -5.02 7.36
C LYS A 147 18.16 -6.16 6.35
N ASP A 148 16.97 -6.73 6.22
CA ASP A 148 16.69 -7.87 5.33
C ASP A 148 16.26 -7.43 3.92
N VAL A 149 16.16 -6.13 3.66
CA VAL A 149 15.82 -5.60 2.33
C VAL A 149 17.08 -5.32 1.54
N ASN A 150 17.15 -5.86 0.33
CA ASN A 150 18.26 -5.71 -0.60
C ASN A 150 17.89 -4.80 -1.78
N CYS A 151 18.66 -3.74 -1.99
CA CYS A 151 18.44 -2.77 -3.06
C CYS A 151 18.53 -3.43 -4.46
N ASP A 152 19.52 -4.30 -4.68
CA ASP A 152 19.71 -4.97 -5.98
C ASP A 152 18.53 -5.88 -6.31
N ALA A 153 18.01 -6.61 -5.30
CA ALA A 153 16.81 -7.45 -5.47
C ALA A 153 15.55 -6.65 -5.86
N ILE A 154 15.42 -5.39 -5.41
CA ILE A 154 14.32 -4.51 -5.82
C ILE A 154 14.46 -4.10 -7.29
N VAL A 155 15.70 -3.83 -7.74
CA VAL A 155 15.96 -3.40 -9.12
C VAL A 155 15.77 -4.54 -10.10
N ASP A 156 16.08 -5.77 -9.69
CA ASP A 156 15.98 -6.97 -10.52
C ASP A 156 14.55 -7.57 -10.56
N GLY A 157 13.72 -7.28 -9.58
CA GLY A 157 12.33 -7.75 -9.48
C GLY A 157 11.36 -6.92 -10.32
#